data_29b64f867d1c99dd9790abca0a22584c
#
_entry.id   29b64f867d1c99dd9790abca0a22584c
#
_cell.length_a   1.000
_cell.length_b   1.000
_cell.length_c   1.000
_cell.angle_alpha   90.00
_cell.angle_beta   90.00
_cell.angle_gamma   90.00
#
_symmetry.space_group_name_H-M   'P 1'
#
loop_
_entity.id
_entity.type
_entity.pdbx_description
1 polymer ?
#
loop_
_entity_poly.entity_id
_entity_poly.type
_entity_poly.pdbx_seq_one_letter_code
_entity_poly.pdbx_strand_id
1 'polypeptide(L)'
;MKSRPIIVDTNALVYLVEKKAFNQLRLLGPDMSEAVVTRSVLTELEGLTRSVSGKNKFGLSLSLAKTLRIHESSGEGDDAIIISAKELDSCVLTNDKALKTRLRTVGIPVYSVSRSGRIVKSR
;
A
#
# COMPACT_ATOMS: atom_id res chain seq x y z
N MET A 1 -17.13 13.01 9.63
CA MET A 1 -16.09 12.97 8.60
C MET A 1 -16.14 11.64 7.86
N LYS A 2 -15.93 11.70 6.57
CA LYS A 2 -16.02 10.51 5.74
C LYS A 2 -14.72 9.71 5.85
N SER A 3 -14.81 8.43 6.18
CA SER A 3 -13.65 7.55 6.14
C SER A 3 -13.35 7.16 4.70
N ARG A 4 -12.08 6.92 4.40
CA ARG A 4 -11.60 6.60 3.06
C ARG A 4 -10.84 5.28 3.06
N PRO A 5 -10.88 4.53 1.95
CA PRO A 5 -9.96 3.39 1.83
C PRO A 5 -8.52 3.88 1.83
N ILE A 6 -7.57 3.00 2.14
CA ILE A 6 -6.16 3.30 2.02
C ILE A 6 -5.52 2.25 1.11
N ILE A 7 -4.91 2.73 0.03
CA ILE A 7 -4.20 1.87 -0.92
C ILE A 7 -2.77 1.67 -0.40
N VAL A 8 -2.34 0.42 -0.33
CA VAL A 8 -1.02 0.07 0.21
C VAL A 8 -0.06 -0.22 -0.94
N ASP A 9 0.99 0.57 -1.04
CA ASP A 9 2.04 0.38 -2.03
C ASP A 9 2.93 -0.82 -1.65
N THR A 10 3.59 -1.40 -2.64
CA THR A 10 4.43 -2.59 -2.46
C THR A 10 5.47 -2.42 -1.36
N ASN A 11 6.24 -1.33 -1.39
CA ASN A 11 7.31 -1.14 -0.41
C ASN A 11 6.77 -0.99 1.01
N ALA A 12 5.64 -0.30 1.18
CA ALA A 12 5.03 -0.13 2.49
C ALA A 12 4.50 -1.46 3.02
N LEU A 13 3.91 -2.28 2.15
CA LEU A 13 3.40 -3.60 2.52
C LEU A 13 4.54 -4.50 3.00
N VAL A 14 5.62 -4.58 2.22
CA VAL A 14 6.79 -5.39 2.57
C VAL A 14 7.42 -4.89 3.88
N TYR A 15 7.50 -3.57 4.05
CA TYR A 15 8.05 -2.98 5.26
C TYR A 15 7.22 -3.34 6.49
N LEU A 16 5.89 -3.30 6.39
CA LEU A 16 5.00 -3.73 7.47
C LEU A 16 5.23 -5.19 7.83
N VAL A 17 5.40 -6.05 6.83
CA VAL A 17 5.66 -7.47 7.05
C VAL A 17 7.01 -7.66 7.76
N GLU A 18 8.04 -6.95 7.32
CA GLU A 18 9.36 -7.02 7.96
C GLU A 18 9.32 -6.54 9.42
N LYS A 19 8.49 -5.56 9.71
CA LYS A 19 8.32 -5.04 11.07
C LYS A 19 7.34 -5.85 11.90
N LYS A 20 6.78 -6.94 11.34
CA LYS A 20 5.75 -7.76 11.98
C LYS A 20 4.53 -6.92 12.39
N ALA A 21 4.21 -5.93 11.56
CA ALA A 21 3.18 -4.93 11.85
C ALA A 21 2.02 -4.97 10.85
N PHE A 22 1.83 -6.06 10.11
CA PHE A 22 0.75 -6.17 9.14
C PHE A 22 -0.62 -5.92 9.78
N ASN A 23 -0.77 -6.24 11.07
CA ASN A 23 -2.03 -6.02 11.79
C ASN A 23 -2.46 -4.56 11.81
N GLN A 24 -1.54 -3.62 11.60
CA GLN A 24 -1.90 -2.20 11.49
C GLN A 24 -2.94 -1.96 10.39
N LEU A 25 -2.94 -2.78 9.34
CA LEU A 25 -3.92 -2.67 8.26
C LEU A 25 -5.31 -3.13 8.65
N ARG A 26 -5.44 -3.85 9.76
CA ARG A 26 -6.72 -4.31 10.31
C ARG A 26 -7.21 -3.41 11.44
N LEU A 27 -6.30 -2.61 12.01
CA LEU A 27 -6.58 -1.73 13.14
C LEU A 27 -6.56 -0.27 12.71
N LEU A 28 -7.16 0.00 11.56
CA LEU A 28 -7.21 1.34 11.00
C LEU A 28 -8.05 2.26 11.87
N GLY A 29 -7.61 3.52 11.96
CA GLY A 29 -8.35 4.52 12.70
C GLY A 29 -9.62 4.96 11.98
N PRO A 30 -10.37 5.91 12.59
CA PRO A 30 -11.68 6.31 12.06
C PRO A 30 -11.63 6.99 10.69
N ASP A 31 -10.46 7.48 10.29
CA ASP A 31 -10.32 8.17 9.00
C ASP A 31 -10.16 7.21 7.82
N MET A 32 -9.98 5.93 8.08
CA MET A 32 -9.71 4.93 7.05
C MET A 32 -10.67 3.75 7.18
N SER A 33 -11.35 3.41 6.08
CA SER A 33 -12.37 2.37 6.11
C SER A 33 -11.82 0.96 5.93
N GLU A 34 -10.84 0.79 5.02
CA GLU A 34 -10.27 -0.52 4.72
C GLU A 34 -8.96 -0.36 3.97
N ALA A 35 -8.12 -1.38 4.04
CA ALA A 35 -6.89 -1.45 3.25
C ALA A 35 -7.18 -2.11 1.90
N VAL A 36 -6.57 -1.56 0.85
CA VAL A 36 -6.78 -1.99 -0.53
C VAL A 36 -5.42 -2.16 -1.20
N VAL A 37 -5.27 -3.18 -2.02
CA VAL A 37 -4.10 -3.32 -2.89
C VAL A 37 -4.56 -3.30 -4.34
N THR A 38 -3.70 -2.79 -5.23
CA THR A 38 -4.00 -2.83 -6.66
C THR A 38 -3.52 -4.15 -7.25
N ARG A 39 -4.10 -4.53 -8.39
CA ARG A 39 -3.64 -5.73 -9.10
C ARG A 39 -2.14 -5.61 -9.44
N SER A 40 -1.67 -4.41 -9.77
CA SER A 40 -0.26 -4.20 -10.12
C SER A 40 0.68 -4.50 -8.95
N VAL A 41 0.27 -4.20 -7.71
CA VAL A 41 1.06 -4.55 -6.51
C VAL A 41 1.18 -6.07 -6.39
N LEU A 42 0.07 -6.79 -6.59
CA LEU A 42 0.12 -8.26 -6.53
C LEU A 42 1.03 -8.83 -7.61
N THR A 43 0.95 -8.30 -8.83
CA THR A 43 1.79 -8.74 -9.94
C THR A 43 3.27 -8.48 -9.63
N GLU A 44 3.59 -7.32 -9.07
CA GLU A 44 4.95 -7.00 -8.67
C GLU A 44 5.45 -7.96 -7.59
N LEU A 45 4.64 -8.24 -6.58
CA LEU A 45 5.01 -9.18 -5.51
C LEU A 45 5.20 -10.60 -6.04
N GLU A 46 4.37 -11.03 -6.98
CA GLU A 46 4.54 -12.32 -7.63
C GLU A 46 5.89 -12.39 -8.35
N GLY A 47 6.23 -11.34 -9.09
CA GLY A 47 7.53 -11.26 -9.77
C GLY A 47 8.70 -11.31 -8.81
N LEU A 48 8.63 -10.56 -7.72
CA LEU A 48 9.69 -10.53 -6.70
C LEU A 48 9.85 -11.90 -6.02
N THR A 49 8.73 -12.57 -5.75
CA THR A 49 8.75 -13.89 -5.13
C THR A 49 9.46 -14.92 -6.03
N ARG A 50 9.24 -14.81 -7.35
CA ARG A 50 9.86 -15.74 -8.30
C ARG A 50 11.32 -15.42 -8.61
N SER A 51 11.65 -14.13 -8.69
CA SER A 51 12.98 -13.70 -9.16
C SER A 51 14.04 -13.64 -8.07
N VAL A 52 13.64 -13.56 -6.81
CA VAL A 52 14.56 -13.43 -5.68
C VAL A 52 14.49 -14.68 -4.83
N SER A 53 15.44 -15.58 -5.05
CA SER A 53 15.50 -16.86 -4.36
C SER A 53 15.65 -16.69 -2.84
N GLY A 54 14.89 -17.47 -2.07
CA GLY A 54 15.00 -17.51 -0.62
C GLY A 54 14.45 -16.29 0.13
N LYS A 55 13.70 -15.43 -0.55
CA LYS A 55 13.17 -14.24 0.09
C LYS A 55 11.73 -14.46 0.56
N ASN A 56 11.61 -15.06 1.73
CA ASN A 56 10.29 -15.36 2.33
C ASN A 56 9.43 -14.12 2.55
N LYS A 57 10.04 -12.96 2.75
CA LYS A 57 9.29 -11.72 2.99
C LYS A 57 8.38 -11.35 1.81
N PHE A 58 8.82 -11.60 0.58
CA PHE A 58 8.00 -11.30 -0.59
C PHE A 58 6.83 -12.28 -0.72
N GLY A 59 7.09 -13.57 -0.49
CA GLY A 59 6.03 -14.58 -0.50
C GLY A 59 5.01 -14.35 0.60
N LEU A 60 5.47 -14.03 1.80
CA LEU A 60 4.59 -13.71 2.92
C LEU A 60 3.78 -12.44 2.63
N SER A 61 4.44 -11.40 2.09
CA SER A 61 3.75 -10.17 1.73
C SER A 61 2.66 -10.43 0.69
N LEU A 62 2.95 -11.27 -0.31
CA LEU A 62 1.97 -11.64 -1.32
C LEU A 62 0.77 -12.36 -0.69
N SER A 63 1.02 -13.34 0.17
CA SER A 63 -0.03 -14.09 0.84
C SER A 63 -0.94 -13.18 1.67
N LEU A 64 -0.32 -12.25 2.42
CA LEU A 64 -1.06 -11.32 3.24
C LEU A 64 -1.82 -10.28 2.40
N ALA A 65 -1.21 -9.81 1.31
CA ALA A 65 -1.85 -8.87 0.40
C ALA A 65 -3.14 -9.44 -0.19
N LYS A 66 -3.15 -10.73 -0.46
CA LYS A 66 -4.34 -11.41 -1.00
C LYS A 66 -5.52 -11.43 -0.04
N THR A 67 -5.29 -11.15 1.24
CA THR A 67 -6.38 -11.05 2.23
C THR A 67 -7.04 -9.67 2.22
N LEU A 68 -6.44 -8.70 1.53
CA LEU A 68 -6.98 -7.35 1.43
C LEU A 68 -7.90 -7.24 0.21
N ARG A 69 -8.71 -6.17 0.18
CA ARG A 69 -9.51 -5.87 -1.00
C ARG A 69 -8.58 -5.58 -2.17
N ILE A 70 -8.87 -6.18 -3.33
CA ILE A 70 -8.10 -5.98 -4.55
C ILE A 70 -8.87 -5.03 -5.45
N HIS A 71 -8.21 -3.97 -5.91
CA HIS A 71 -8.79 -3.03 -6.84
C HIS A 71 -8.17 -3.20 -8.22
N GLU A 72 -9.00 -3.47 -9.21
CA GLU A 72 -8.57 -3.55 -10.60
C GLU A 72 -8.53 -2.13 -11.17
N SER A 73 -7.40 -1.73 -11.71
CA SER A 73 -7.30 -0.43 -12.36
C SER A 73 -6.38 -0.52 -13.57
N SER A 74 -6.44 0.48 -14.42
CA SER A 74 -5.52 0.60 -15.54
C SER A 74 -4.18 1.14 -15.06
N GLY A 75 -3.15 0.98 -15.89
CA GLY A 75 -1.82 1.47 -15.58
C GLY A 75 -0.98 0.46 -14.81
N GLU A 76 0.27 0.81 -14.59
CA GLU A 76 1.23 -0.02 -13.88
C GLU A 76 2.00 0.81 -12.88
N GLY A 77 2.53 0.15 -11.83
CA GLY A 77 3.39 0.81 -10.85
C GLY A 77 2.72 1.99 -10.19
N ASP A 78 3.44 3.10 -10.11
CA ASP A 78 2.96 4.31 -9.45
C ASP A 78 1.73 4.89 -10.14
N ASP A 79 1.63 4.77 -11.46
CA ASP A 79 0.47 5.25 -12.20
C ASP A 79 -0.80 4.52 -11.76
N ALA A 80 -0.72 3.21 -11.60
CA ALA A 80 -1.87 2.41 -11.13
C ALA A 80 -2.32 2.86 -9.75
N ILE A 81 -1.38 3.17 -8.86
CA ILE A 81 -1.68 3.65 -7.51
C ILE A 81 -2.42 4.98 -7.57
N ILE A 82 -1.92 5.92 -8.37
CA ILE A 82 -2.53 7.25 -8.49
C ILE A 82 -3.93 7.15 -9.11
N ILE A 83 -4.08 6.37 -10.17
CA ILE A 83 -5.37 6.17 -10.84
C ILE A 83 -6.38 5.56 -9.85
N SER A 84 -5.97 4.50 -9.15
CA SER A 84 -6.84 3.83 -8.17
C SER A 84 -7.23 4.77 -7.03
N ALA A 85 -6.29 5.59 -6.56
CA ALA A 85 -6.57 6.53 -5.48
C ALA A 85 -7.63 7.54 -5.89
N LYS A 86 -7.59 8.01 -7.14
CA LYS A 86 -8.61 8.91 -7.66
C LYS A 86 -9.96 8.22 -7.81
N GLU A 87 -9.95 7.00 -8.35
CA GLU A 87 -11.18 6.22 -8.55
C GLU A 87 -11.90 5.93 -7.25
N LEU A 88 -11.13 5.60 -6.20
CA LEU A 88 -11.68 5.20 -4.90
C LEU A 88 -11.81 6.37 -3.91
N ASP A 89 -11.32 7.55 -4.27
CA ASP A 89 -11.22 8.68 -3.33
C ASP A 89 -10.50 8.22 -2.06
N SER A 90 -9.36 7.57 -2.23
CA SER A 90 -8.61 6.94 -1.14
C SER A 90 -7.38 7.72 -0.72
N CYS A 91 -6.86 7.36 0.46
CA CYS A 91 -5.51 7.70 0.87
C CYS A 91 -4.54 6.67 0.28
N VAL A 92 -3.23 6.94 0.38
CA VAL A 92 -2.19 5.99 -0.05
C VAL A 92 -1.16 5.83 1.05
N LEU A 93 -0.77 4.59 1.32
CA LEU A 93 0.31 4.26 2.25
C LEU A 93 1.55 3.90 1.43
N THR A 94 2.57 4.72 1.54
CA THR A 94 3.84 4.48 0.84
C THR A 94 4.98 5.16 1.59
N ASN A 95 6.17 4.56 1.50
CA ASN A 95 7.40 5.17 2.02
C ASN A 95 8.27 5.72 0.88
N ASP A 96 7.83 5.60 -0.36
CA ASP A 96 8.58 6.09 -1.53
C ASP A 96 8.42 7.60 -1.66
N LYS A 97 9.55 8.32 -1.60
CA LYS A 97 9.55 9.79 -1.63
C LYS A 97 9.02 10.35 -2.95
N ALA A 98 9.38 9.74 -4.06
CA ALA A 98 8.94 10.21 -5.38
C ALA A 98 7.43 10.05 -5.52
N LEU A 99 6.89 8.91 -5.11
CA LEU A 99 5.45 8.69 -5.15
C LEU A 99 4.72 9.65 -4.21
N LYS A 100 5.24 9.90 -3.02
CA LYS A 100 4.65 10.87 -2.09
C LYS A 100 4.51 12.24 -2.73
N THR A 101 5.56 12.70 -3.42
CA THR A 101 5.53 14.00 -4.09
C THR A 101 4.45 14.04 -5.16
N ARG A 102 4.35 13.00 -6.00
CA ARG A 102 3.32 12.92 -7.03
C ARG A 102 1.91 12.95 -6.43
N LEU A 103 1.70 12.19 -5.35
CA LEU A 103 0.40 12.13 -4.69
C LEU A 103 0.00 13.48 -4.10
N ARG A 104 0.94 14.15 -3.43
CA ARG A 104 0.67 15.48 -2.86
C ARG A 104 0.32 16.49 -3.94
N THR A 105 1.02 16.44 -5.07
CA THR A 105 0.79 17.36 -6.19
C THR A 105 -0.66 17.27 -6.69
N VAL A 106 -1.27 16.10 -6.63
CA VAL A 106 -2.65 15.90 -7.08
C VAL A 106 -3.66 15.85 -5.92
N GLY A 107 -3.21 16.21 -4.71
CA GLY A 107 -4.11 16.37 -3.57
C GLY A 107 -4.55 15.06 -2.90
N ILE A 108 -3.82 13.98 -3.08
CA ILE A 108 -4.14 12.70 -2.45
C ILE A 108 -3.44 12.60 -1.09
N PRO A 109 -4.17 12.31 0.01
CA PRO A 109 -3.55 12.17 1.32
C PRO A 109 -2.58 11.00 1.37
N VAL A 110 -1.43 11.20 1.99
CA VAL A 110 -0.35 10.22 2.05
C VAL A 110 -0.06 9.83 3.49
N TYR A 111 0.09 8.53 3.71
CA TYR A 111 0.54 7.96 4.98
C TYR A 111 1.83 7.18 4.74
N SER A 112 2.62 7.03 5.79
CA SER A 112 3.87 6.27 5.77
C SER A 112 3.91 5.27 6.90
N VAL A 113 4.80 4.29 6.79
CA VAL A 113 5.08 3.37 7.89
C VAL A 113 6.33 3.87 8.61
N SER A 114 6.19 4.13 9.91
CA SER A 114 7.31 4.58 10.74
C SER A 114 8.28 3.43 11.04
N ARG A 115 9.44 3.76 11.61
CA ARG A 115 10.43 2.74 11.99
C ARG A 115 9.87 1.74 13.01
N SER A 116 8.91 2.16 13.81
CA SER A 116 8.27 1.27 14.79
C SER A 116 7.12 0.46 14.20
N GLY A 117 6.85 0.58 12.89
CA GLY A 117 5.79 -0.17 12.24
C GLY A 117 4.41 0.44 12.35
N ARG A 118 4.32 1.72 12.67
CA ARG A 118 3.04 2.42 12.78
C ARG A 118 2.70 3.14 11.49
N ILE A 119 1.40 3.21 11.18
CA ILE A 119 0.91 4.00 10.07
C ILE A 119 0.72 5.42 10.56
N VAL A 120 1.46 6.36 9.97
CA VAL A 120 1.44 7.76 10.37
C VAL A 120 1.19 8.65 9.16
N LYS A 121 0.46 9.75 9.37
CA LYS A 121 0.20 10.68 8.28
C LYS A 121 1.49 11.36 7.86
N SER A 122 1.75 11.33 6.56
CA SER A 122 2.95 11.94 5.97
C SER A 122 2.67 13.40 5.68
N ARG A 123 3.65 14.25 5.96
CA ARG A 123 3.56 15.69 5.66
C ARG A 123 4.34 16.03 4.43
#